data_0e023a633c28d28405c9268129aac190
#
_entry.id   0e023a633c28d28405c9268129aac190
#
_cell.length_a   1.000
_cell.length_b   1.000
_cell.length_c   1.000
_cell.angle_alpha   90.00
_cell.angle_beta   90.00
_cell.angle_gamma   90.00
#
_symmetry.space_group_name_H-M   'P 1'
#
loop_
_entity.id
_entity.type
_entity.pdbx_description
1 polymer ?
#
loop_
_entity_poly.entity_id
_entity_poly.type
_entity_poly.pdbx_seq_one_letter_code
_entity_poly.pdbx_strand_id
1 'polypeptide(L)'
;MITTATSSATTSQRPSWCGPKKIKLGFTDGFGGNSWRLVTTASARDEAKKCSSVSSIDYADGQGNTQKAISDIQGMVAKGVDALVVFPDAGKAMLPALRSSYKAGVVTVPYRVTPGGQAGRDYNVFIDTPFVDAGRNWGRWIRKVLPKGGNVLMLSGPKGNSQGIEENKGLHQILDPTKKYKFIGEQPFEVTNWDPALTQKVLSAAIAKNSKIDVIVSDFGPSLVGALPEFTKSGRPIPALATSDGNVLGCFWKKQYKKNPTFKLFTVSTQNDHARLAIQWAVALASGGKKPASTHFPSLLFEDSVTGKPNKVQCRANLPGDIYLSAQLPAAKQAKLVR
;
A
#
# COMPACT_ATOMS: atom_id res chain seq x y z
N MET A 1 -28.83 -34.12 -37.59
CA MET A 1 -27.50 -34.22 -36.98
C MET A 1 -27.33 -33.09 -36.00
N ILE A 2 -27.40 -33.37 -34.70
CA ILE A 2 -27.25 -32.35 -33.62
C ILE A 2 -25.79 -32.44 -33.20
N THR A 3 -25.00 -31.45 -33.53
CA THR A 3 -23.61 -31.31 -33.06
C THR A 3 -23.62 -30.71 -31.66
N THR A 4 -23.34 -31.56 -30.69
CA THR A 4 -23.09 -31.14 -29.29
C THR A 4 -21.75 -30.45 -29.22
N ALA A 5 -21.78 -29.13 -28.96
CA ALA A 5 -20.59 -28.37 -28.64
C ALA A 5 -20.12 -28.78 -27.22
N THR A 6 -19.02 -29.50 -27.14
CA THR A 6 -18.31 -29.77 -25.89
C THR A 6 -17.65 -28.48 -25.41
N SER A 7 -18.20 -27.92 -24.34
CA SER A 7 -17.59 -26.85 -23.59
C SER A 7 -16.28 -27.38 -22.99
N SER A 8 -15.13 -26.99 -23.54
CA SER A 8 -13.83 -27.20 -22.95
C SER A 8 -13.71 -26.32 -21.70
N ALA A 9 -13.93 -26.91 -20.53
CA ALA A 9 -13.54 -26.30 -19.27
C ALA A 9 -12.03 -26.05 -19.29
N THR A 10 -11.62 -24.79 -19.39
CA THR A 10 -10.23 -24.37 -19.18
C THR A 10 -9.84 -24.74 -17.76
N THR A 11 -9.18 -25.86 -17.59
CA THR A 11 -8.51 -26.21 -16.32
C THR A 11 -7.50 -25.11 -16.05
N SER A 12 -7.81 -24.29 -15.04
CA SER A 12 -6.88 -23.27 -14.53
C SER A 12 -5.58 -23.99 -14.16
N GLN A 13 -4.54 -23.79 -14.96
CA GLN A 13 -3.26 -24.43 -14.77
C GLN A 13 -2.71 -24.02 -13.39
N ARG A 14 -2.33 -25.00 -12.58
CA ARG A 14 -1.80 -24.79 -11.22
C ARG A 14 -0.62 -23.82 -11.29
N PRO A 15 -0.58 -22.73 -10.48
CA PRO A 15 0.54 -21.81 -10.49
C PRO A 15 1.86 -22.50 -10.14
N SER A 16 2.97 -22.11 -10.76
CA SER A 16 4.28 -22.73 -10.53
C SER A 16 4.76 -22.65 -9.08
N TRP A 17 4.34 -21.62 -8.35
CA TRP A 17 4.65 -21.44 -6.93
C TRP A 17 3.82 -22.36 -6.01
N CYS A 18 2.82 -23.04 -6.53
CA CYS A 18 1.98 -23.98 -5.78
C CYS A 18 2.60 -25.37 -5.84
N GLY A 19 3.34 -25.76 -4.83
CA GLY A 19 3.96 -27.10 -4.70
C GLY A 19 2.99 -28.18 -4.27
N PRO A 20 3.42 -29.48 -4.24
CA PRO A 20 2.54 -30.63 -3.99
C PRO A 20 2.13 -30.81 -2.52
N LYS A 21 2.95 -30.37 -1.56
CA LYS A 21 2.69 -30.59 -0.13
C LYS A 21 1.50 -29.76 0.32
N LYS A 22 0.53 -30.38 1.00
CA LYS A 22 -0.58 -29.66 1.66
C LYS A 22 -0.05 -28.84 2.82
N ILE A 23 -0.55 -27.60 2.96
CA ILE A 23 -0.11 -26.66 3.99
C ILE A 23 -1.29 -25.93 4.62
N LYS A 24 -1.11 -25.53 5.88
CA LYS A 24 -1.93 -24.54 6.59
C LYS A 24 -1.20 -23.22 6.58
N LEU A 25 -1.88 -22.16 6.18
CA LEU A 25 -1.31 -20.80 6.05
C LEU A 25 -1.86 -19.89 7.14
N GLY A 26 -0.98 -19.23 7.89
CA GLY A 26 -1.30 -18.13 8.77
C GLY A 26 -1.08 -16.78 8.04
N PHE A 27 -1.97 -15.82 8.24
CA PHE A 27 -1.84 -14.46 7.75
C PHE A 27 -2.19 -13.48 8.85
N THR A 28 -1.24 -12.60 9.21
CA THR A 28 -1.46 -11.60 10.27
C THR A 28 -1.35 -10.19 9.74
N ASP A 29 -2.20 -9.33 10.27
CA ASP A 29 -2.20 -7.88 10.09
C ASP A 29 -2.12 -7.20 11.47
N GLY A 30 -1.37 -6.13 11.58
CA GLY A 30 -1.23 -5.43 12.86
C GLY A 30 -2.34 -4.42 13.14
N PHE A 31 -2.97 -3.87 12.10
CA PHE A 31 -3.92 -2.76 12.26
C PHE A 31 -5.36 -3.09 11.88
N GLY A 32 -5.59 -3.96 10.89
CA GLY A 32 -6.92 -4.35 10.39
C GLY A 32 -7.92 -3.20 10.14
N GLY A 33 -9.08 -3.54 9.61
CA GLY A 33 -10.29 -2.70 9.69
C GLY A 33 -10.41 -1.55 8.68
N ASN A 34 -9.36 -0.87 8.25
CA ASN A 34 -9.49 0.16 7.23
C ASN A 34 -9.61 -0.44 5.81
N SER A 35 -10.12 0.33 4.86
CA SER A 35 -10.38 -0.14 3.49
C SER A 35 -9.12 -0.71 2.80
N TRP A 36 -7.94 -0.10 3.03
CA TRP A 36 -6.69 -0.57 2.47
C TRP A 36 -6.33 -1.97 3.00
N ARG A 37 -6.49 -2.19 4.31
CA ARG A 37 -6.23 -3.48 4.97
C ARG A 37 -7.22 -4.55 4.51
N LEU A 38 -8.50 -4.21 4.41
CA LEU A 38 -9.54 -5.12 3.92
C LEU A 38 -9.24 -5.59 2.50
N VAL A 39 -8.86 -4.67 1.59
CA VAL A 39 -8.50 -5.00 0.21
C VAL A 39 -7.21 -5.81 0.15
N THR A 40 -6.19 -5.48 0.95
CA THR A 40 -4.92 -6.21 1.02
C THR A 40 -5.11 -7.64 1.52
N THR A 41 -5.88 -7.82 2.60
CA THR A 41 -6.22 -9.15 3.14
C THR A 41 -7.02 -9.98 2.14
N ALA A 42 -7.98 -9.36 1.46
CA ALA A 42 -8.76 -10.04 0.41
C ALA A 42 -7.89 -10.42 -0.79
N SER A 43 -6.92 -9.58 -1.18
CA SER A 43 -5.94 -9.88 -2.23
C SER A 43 -5.05 -11.07 -1.85
N ALA A 44 -4.58 -11.13 -0.61
CA ALA A 44 -3.82 -12.27 -0.09
C ALA A 44 -4.64 -13.57 -0.13
N ARG A 45 -5.89 -13.53 0.33
CA ARG A 45 -6.80 -14.70 0.31
C ARG A 45 -7.15 -15.13 -1.12
N ASP A 46 -7.36 -14.18 -2.03
CA ASP A 46 -7.63 -14.45 -3.45
C ASP A 46 -6.43 -15.13 -4.11
N GLU A 47 -5.21 -14.74 -3.76
CA GLU A 47 -3.99 -15.36 -4.25
C GLU A 47 -3.82 -16.77 -3.71
N ALA A 48 -3.96 -16.96 -2.40
CA ALA A 48 -3.81 -18.27 -1.76
C ALA A 48 -4.79 -19.33 -2.31
N LYS A 49 -6.02 -18.92 -2.64
CA LYS A 49 -7.04 -19.80 -3.25
C LYS A 49 -6.65 -20.37 -4.61
N LYS A 50 -5.68 -19.76 -5.31
CA LYS A 50 -5.17 -20.28 -6.59
C LYS A 50 -4.34 -21.56 -6.40
N CYS A 51 -3.91 -21.84 -5.17
CA CYS A 51 -3.13 -23.01 -4.85
C CYS A 51 -3.95 -24.06 -4.09
N SER A 52 -4.25 -25.18 -4.74
CA SER A 52 -5.00 -26.27 -4.14
C SER A 52 -4.27 -26.97 -2.98
N SER A 53 -2.99 -26.68 -2.77
CA SER A 53 -2.22 -27.19 -1.62
C SER A 53 -2.44 -26.39 -0.34
N VAL A 54 -2.97 -25.18 -0.42
CA VAL A 54 -3.40 -24.43 0.76
C VAL A 54 -4.71 -25.01 1.26
N SER A 55 -4.66 -25.74 2.38
CA SER A 55 -5.82 -26.43 2.97
C SER A 55 -6.66 -25.49 3.85
N SER A 56 -6.02 -24.53 4.53
CA SER A 56 -6.68 -23.52 5.36
C SER A 56 -5.88 -22.22 5.38
N ILE A 57 -6.57 -21.12 5.70
CA ILE A 57 -5.98 -19.80 5.92
C ILE A 57 -6.53 -19.27 7.23
N ASP A 58 -5.68 -19.24 8.26
CA ASP A 58 -5.97 -18.60 9.53
C ASP A 58 -5.59 -17.12 9.43
N TYR A 59 -6.48 -16.23 9.85
CA TYR A 59 -6.24 -14.79 9.87
C TYR A 59 -6.38 -14.24 11.28
N ALA A 60 -5.48 -13.32 11.65
CA ALA A 60 -5.57 -12.55 12.87
C ALA A 60 -5.24 -11.08 12.61
N ASP A 61 -5.93 -10.21 13.34
CA ASP A 61 -5.79 -8.77 13.31
C ASP A 61 -5.33 -8.28 14.69
N GLY A 62 -4.17 -7.65 14.72
CA GLY A 62 -3.57 -7.07 15.94
C GLY A 62 -4.31 -5.85 16.48
N GLN A 63 -5.21 -5.24 15.69
CA GLN A 63 -6.04 -4.07 16.09
C GLN A 63 -5.23 -2.89 16.63
N GLY A 64 -4.03 -2.64 16.07
CA GLY A 64 -3.11 -1.61 16.53
C GLY A 64 -2.38 -1.93 17.84
N ASN A 65 -2.56 -3.14 18.38
CA ASN A 65 -1.91 -3.56 19.61
C ASN A 65 -0.75 -4.53 19.32
N THR A 66 0.47 -4.09 19.57
CA THR A 66 1.69 -4.87 19.30
C THR A 66 1.72 -6.19 20.07
N GLN A 67 1.29 -6.22 21.34
CA GLN A 67 1.29 -7.45 22.15
C GLN A 67 0.29 -8.45 21.61
N LYS A 68 -0.88 -7.99 21.19
CA LYS A 68 -1.87 -8.84 20.54
C LYS A 68 -1.32 -9.41 19.24
N ALA A 69 -0.70 -8.59 18.38
CA ALA A 69 -0.10 -9.05 17.13
C ALA A 69 0.98 -10.12 17.37
N ILE A 70 1.81 -9.97 18.41
CA ILE A 70 2.80 -10.97 18.83
C ILE A 70 2.11 -12.26 19.31
N SER A 71 1.08 -12.15 20.15
CA SER A 71 0.31 -13.30 20.64
C SER A 71 -0.42 -14.04 19.50
N ASP A 72 -0.93 -13.32 18.52
CA ASP A 72 -1.57 -13.89 17.34
C ASP A 72 -0.58 -14.76 16.53
N ILE A 73 0.65 -14.26 16.33
CA ILE A 73 1.74 -15.02 15.68
C ILE A 73 2.03 -16.31 16.45
N GLN A 74 2.22 -16.21 17.76
CA GLN A 74 2.51 -17.34 18.64
C GLN A 74 1.37 -18.36 18.64
N GLY A 75 0.13 -17.88 18.67
CA GLY A 75 -1.07 -18.72 18.62
C GLY A 75 -1.19 -19.49 17.31
N MET A 76 -0.85 -18.88 16.17
CA MET A 76 -0.82 -19.56 14.87
C MET A 76 0.25 -20.64 14.81
N VAL A 77 1.45 -20.36 15.33
CA VAL A 77 2.53 -21.36 15.44
C VAL A 77 2.09 -22.54 16.31
N ALA A 78 1.46 -22.27 17.45
CA ALA A 78 0.94 -23.31 18.34
C ALA A 78 -0.17 -24.16 17.69
N LYS A 79 -0.97 -23.58 16.79
CA LYS A 79 -1.99 -24.31 15.99
C LYS A 79 -1.40 -25.12 14.84
N GLY A 80 -0.09 -25.06 14.64
CA GLY A 80 0.61 -25.86 13.64
C GLY A 80 0.40 -25.37 12.20
N VAL A 81 0.46 -24.05 11.96
CA VAL A 81 0.57 -23.53 10.59
C VAL A 81 1.92 -23.90 10.00
N ASP A 82 1.95 -24.25 8.70
CA ASP A 82 3.19 -24.57 7.98
C ASP A 82 3.91 -23.31 7.49
N ALA A 83 3.15 -22.25 7.22
CA ALA A 83 3.66 -20.98 6.76
C ALA A 83 2.91 -19.81 7.41
N LEU A 84 3.62 -18.71 7.63
CA LEU A 84 3.13 -17.50 8.25
C LEU A 84 3.55 -16.28 7.43
N VAL A 85 2.58 -15.51 6.93
CA VAL A 85 2.77 -14.22 6.28
C VAL A 85 2.40 -13.12 7.26
N VAL A 86 3.32 -12.19 7.52
CA VAL A 86 3.18 -11.20 8.60
C VAL A 86 3.35 -9.79 8.06
N PHE A 87 2.40 -8.92 8.36
CA PHE A 87 2.58 -7.48 8.27
C PHE A 87 3.10 -6.96 9.62
N PRO A 88 4.40 -6.69 9.77
CA PRO A 88 4.98 -6.33 11.06
C PRO A 88 4.85 -4.82 11.33
N ASP A 89 3.64 -4.32 11.57
CA ASP A 89 3.37 -2.89 11.78
C ASP A 89 4.23 -2.24 12.87
N ALA A 90 4.53 -2.97 13.93
CA ALA A 90 5.41 -2.49 15.00
C ALA A 90 6.93 -2.65 14.70
N GLY A 91 7.29 -2.99 13.44
CA GLY A 91 8.67 -3.06 13.00
C GLY A 91 9.54 -3.98 13.87
N LYS A 92 10.63 -3.44 14.40
CA LYS A 92 11.63 -4.19 15.19
C LYS A 92 11.06 -4.86 16.44
N ALA A 93 9.99 -4.36 17.03
CA ALA A 93 9.34 -4.97 18.19
C ALA A 93 8.76 -6.36 17.90
N MET A 94 8.46 -6.65 16.63
CA MET A 94 7.93 -7.95 16.21
C MET A 94 9.01 -8.98 15.86
N LEU A 95 10.27 -8.56 15.71
CA LEU A 95 11.37 -9.44 15.29
C LEU A 95 11.58 -10.67 16.20
N PRO A 96 11.46 -10.59 17.54
CA PRO A 96 11.56 -11.78 18.39
C PRO A 96 10.51 -12.86 18.08
N ALA A 97 9.26 -12.46 17.80
CA ALA A 97 8.18 -13.39 17.47
C ALA A 97 8.43 -14.06 16.09
N LEU A 98 8.87 -13.28 15.10
CA LEU A 98 9.24 -13.81 13.78
C LEU A 98 10.39 -14.81 13.86
N ARG A 99 11.43 -14.48 14.63
CA ARG A 99 12.57 -15.37 14.89
C ARG A 99 12.15 -16.67 15.58
N SER A 100 11.26 -16.59 16.55
CA SER A 100 10.72 -17.75 17.26
C SER A 100 9.95 -18.67 16.30
N SER A 101 9.08 -18.10 15.45
CA SER A 101 8.34 -18.84 14.42
C SER A 101 9.28 -19.54 13.44
N TYR A 102 10.29 -18.81 12.95
CA TYR A 102 11.31 -19.37 12.06
C TYR A 102 12.08 -20.54 12.70
N LYS A 103 12.52 -20.39 13.96
CA LYS A 103 13.23 -21.44 14.70
C LYS A 103 12.34 -22.65 15.00
N ALA A 104 11.03 -22.46 15.11
CA ALA A 104 10.05 -23.55 15.25
C ALA A 104 9.80 -24.29 13.92
N GLY A 105 10.49 -23.93 12.83
CA GLY A 105 10.36 -24.58 11.52
C GLY A 105 9.18 -24.06 10.68
N VAL A 106 8.47 -23.03 11.12
CA VAL A 106 7.39 -22.41 10.35
C VAL A 106 8.00 -21.48 9.30
N VAL A 107 7.60 -21.64 8.04
CA VAL A 107 7.99 -20.72 6.97
C VAL A 107 7.45 -19.34 7.32
N THR A 108 8.34 -18.38 7.62
CA THR A 108 8.00 -17.05 8.11
C THR A 108 8.38 -16.00 7.08
N VAL A 109 7.38 -15.26 6.60
CA VAL A 109 7.52 -14.26 5.51
C VAL A 109 6.93 -12.92 5.96
N PRO A 110 7.72 -12.03 6.58
CA PRO A 110 7.33 -10.65 6.77
C PRO A 110 7.30 -9.90 5.44
N TYR A 111 6.41 -8.89 5.33
CA TYR A 111 6.29 -8.10 4.12
C TYR A 111 6.02 -6.62 4.40
N ARG A 112 6.36 -5.75 3.45
CA ARG A 112 6.14 -4.31 3.39
C ARG A 112 6.94 -3.50 4.43
N VAL A 113 6.64 -3.64 5.71
CA VAL A 113 7.36 -2.95 6.80
C VAL A 113 8.49 -3.84 7.26
N THR A 114 9.70 -3.28 7.33
CA THR A 114 10.86 -4.06 7.77
C THR A 114 10.83 -4.30 9.29
N PRO A 115 10.88 -5.58 9.71
CA PRO A 115 11.04 -5.90 11.13
C PRO A 115 12.50 -5.78 11.60
N GLY A 116 13.43 -5.38 10.71
CA GLY A 116 14.85 -5.59 10.93
C GLY A 116 15.23 -7.08 10.88
N GLY A 117 16.41 -7.42 11.38
CA GLY A 117 16.89 -8.80 11.33
C GLY A 117 17.44 -9.22 9.97
N GLN A 118 17.56 -10.52 9.75
CA GLN A 118 18.20 -11.09 8.57
C GLN A 118 17.46 -12.32 8.06
N ALA A 119 17.20 -12.37 6.76
CA ALA A 119 16.67 -13.56 6.10
C ALA A 119 17.61 -14.76 6.26
N GLY A 120 17.05 -15.95 6.46
CA GLY A 120 17.81 -17.18 6.74
C GLY A 120 18.23 -17.35 8.21
N ARG A 121 18.04 -16.33 9.06
CA ARG A 121 18.33 -16.37 10.49
C ARG A 121 17.13 -16.05 11.37
N ASP A 122 16.37 -15.04 10.99
CA ASP A 122 15.27 -14.48 11.78
C ASP A 122 13.90 -14.74 11.14
N TYR A 123 13.89 -14.97 9.84
CA TYR A 123 12.73 -15.34 8.99
C TYR A 123 13.26 -15.92 7.67
N ASN A 124 12.40 -16.51 6.85
CA ASN A 124 12.84 -17.12 5.58
C ASN A 124 13.18 -16.08 4.51
N VAL A 125 12.31 -15.11 4.32
CA VAL A 125 12.43 -14.07 3.30
C VAL A 125 11.62 -12.85 3.72
N PHE A 126 12.09 -11.65 3.37
CA PHE A 126 11.35 -10.39 3.51
C PHE A 126 10.88 -9.94 2.13
N ILE A 127 9.59 -9.64 2.01
CA ILE A 127 9.02 -9.08 0.77
C ILE A 127 9.07 -7.56 0.88
N ASP A 128 10.02 -7.01 0.17
CA ASP A 128 10.36 -5.60 0.21
C ASP A 128 9.46 -4.74 -0.69
N THR A 129 9.22 -3.53 -0.25
CA THR A 129 8.55 -2.47 -1.01
C THR A 129 9.46 -1.24 -1.02
N PRO A 130 9.94 -0.78 -2.20
CA PRO A 130 10.89 0.32 -2.29
C PRO A 130 10.18 1.68 -2.11
N PHE A 131 9.90 2.07 -0.90
CA PHE A 131 9.26 3.34 -0.59
C PHE A 131 10.07 4.54 -1.08
N VAL A 132 11.40 4.45 -1.07
CA VAL A 132 12.28 5.46 -1.64
C VAL A 132 11.96 5.72 -3.12
N ASP A 133 11.58 4.70 -3.88
CA ASP A 133 11.24 4.85 -5.30
C ASP A 133 9.89 5.55 -5.50
N ALA A 134 8.92 5.37 -4.60
CA ALA A 134 7.70 6.16 -4.62
C ALA A 134 8.02 7.66 -4.46
N GLY A 135 8.81 8.01 -3.45
CA GLY A 135 9.28 9.38 -3.24
C GLY A 135 10.06 9.94 -4.44
N ARG A 136 10.94 9.14 -5.06
CA ARG A 136 11.65 9.55 -6.29
C ARG A 136 10.71 9.80 -7.45
N ASN A 137 9.68 8.98 -7.62
CA ASN A 137 8.69 9.12 -8.67
C ASN A 137 7.87 10.41 -8.48
N TRP A 138 7.42 10.68 -7.25
CA TRP A 138 6.77 11.94 -6.90
C TRP A 138 7.69 13.14 -7.16
N GLY A 139 8.94 13.09 -6.72
CA GLY A 139 9.93 14.15 -6.94
C GLY A 139 10.18 14.43 -8.42
N ARG A 140 10.31 13.41 -9.26
CA ARG A 140 10.46 13.57 -10.71
C ARG A 140 9.25 14.24 -11.33
N TRP A 141 8.04 13.84 -10.92
CA TRP A 141 6.81 14.46 -11.42
C TRP A 141 6.66 15.91 -10.94
N ILE A 142 6.96 16.19 -9.68
CA ILE A 142 6.95 17.55 -9.12
C ILE A 142 7.87 18.48 -9.94
N ARG A 143 9.06 18.04 -10.30
CA ARG A 143 9.96 18.83 -11.17
C ARG A 143 9.36 19.17 -12.53
N LYS A 144 8.52 18.29 -13.09
CA LYS A 144 7.84 18.55 -14.38
C LYS A 144 6.73 19.58 -14.24
N VAL A 145 5.93 19.51 -13.16
CA VAL A 145 4.75 20.37 -13.00
C VAL A 145 5.08 21.72 -12.33
N LEU A 146 6.17 21.78 -11.58
CA LEU A 146 6.68 22.96 -10.90
C LEU A 146 8.16 23.25 -11.28
N PRO A 147 8.48 23.48 -12.56
CA PRO A 147 9.88 23.60 -13.02
C PRO A 147 10.64 24.77 -12.42
N LYS A 148 9.92 25.79 -11.94
CA LYS A 148 10.48 26.98 -11.27
C LYS A 148 10.72 26.74 -9.77
N GLY A 149 10.29 25.59 -9.23
CA GLY A 149 10.33 25.26 -7.81
C GLY A 149 9.04 25.61 -7.07
N GLY A 150 9.03 25.44 -5.75
CA GLY A 150 7.87 25.73 -4.92
C GLY A 150 7.94 25.12 -3.53
N ASN A 151 6.91 25.37 -2.73
CA ASN A 151 6.75 24.83 -1.39
C ASN A 151 6.10 23.44 -1.43
N VAL A 152 6.78 22.47 -0.82
CA VAL A 152 6.36 21.05 -0.74
C VAL A 152 5.92 20.76 0.68
N LEU A 153 4.67 20.32 0.85
CA LEU A 153 4.13 19.83 2.11
C LEU A 153 3.96 18.32 2.02
N MET A 154 4.60 17.57 2.92
CA MET A 154 4.42 16.12 2.98
C MET A 154 3.60 15.71 4.20
N LEU A 155 2.63 14.81 3.99
CA LEU A 155 1.81 14.19 5.02
C LEU A 155 2.00 12.67 4.94
N SER A 156 2.07 12.01 6.11
CA SER A 156 2.17 10.55 6.19
C SER A 156 1.52 10.02 7.48
N GLY A 157 1.69 8.74 7.73
CA GLY A 157 1.10 8.00 8.84
C GLY A 157 1.62 8.37 10.23
N PRO A 158 1.78 7.37 11.13
CA PRO A 158 2.29 7.59 12.49
C PRO A 158 3.73 8.10 12.49
N LYS A 159 4.07 8.87 13.53
CA LYS A 159 5.44 9.33 13.76
C LYS A 159 6.43 8.15 13.76
N GLY A 160 7.49 8.30 12.97
CA GLY A 160 8.56 7.29 12.90
C GLY A 160 8.23 6.10 12.00
N ASN A 161 7.10 6.09 11.25
CA ASN A 161 6.85 5.02 10.29
C ASN A 161 7.89 5.03 9.17
N SER A 162 8.39 3.83 8.82
CA SER A 162 9.46 3.68 7.85
C SER A 162 9.04 4.06 6.43
N GLN A 163 7.77 3.86 6.06
CA GLN A 163 7.25 4.21 4.75
C GLN A 163 7.42 5.72 4.49
N GLY A 164 6.84 6.57 5.33
CA GLY A 164 6.91 8.02 5.15
C GLY A 164 8.35 8.55 5.22
N ILE A 165 9.21 7.97 6.10
CA ILE A 165 10.62 8.34 6.19
C ILE A 165 11.36 8.04 4.88
N GLU A 166 11.17 6.85 4.31
CA GLU A 166 11.84 6.45 3.08
C GLU A 166 11.29 7.20 1.85
N GLU A 167 10.00 7.44 1.79
CA GLU A 167 9.37 8.26 0.75
C GLU A 167 9.88 9.70 0.78
N ASN A 168 9.96 10.31 1.97
CA ASN A 168 10.56 11.62 2.16
C ASN A 168 12.02 11.65 1.68
N LYS A 169 12.82 10.64 2.06
CA LYS A 169 14.19 10.48 1.56
C LYS A 169 14.25 10.45 0.03
N GLY A 170 13.34 9.73 -0.60
CA GLY A 170 13.23 9.67 -2.07
C GLY A 170 12.93 11.03 -2.70
N LEU A 171 12.02 11.80 -2.10
CA LEU A 171 11.71 13.17 -2.51
C LEU A 171 12.96 14.08 -2.45
N HIS A 172 13.64 14.09 -1.31
CA HIS A 172 14.85 14.89 -1.10
C HIS A 172 15.96 14.53 -2.10
N GLN A 173 16.18 13.24 -2.41
CA GLN A 173 17.16 12.84 -3.42
C GLN A 173 16.91 13.46 -4.80
N ILE A 174 15.66 13.76 -5.16
CA ILE A 174 15.30 14.31 -6.46
C ILE A 174 15.18 15.84 -6.42
N LEU A 175 14.69 16.41 -5.33
CA LEU A 175 14.35 17.83 -5.26
C LEU A 175 15.51 18.69 -4.76
N ASP A 176 16.24 18.28 -3.71
CA ASP A 176 17.30 19.06 -3.09
C ASP A 176 18.44 19.47 -4.05
N PRO A 177 18.91 18.59 -4.96
CA PRO A 177 19.99 18.97 -5.87
C PRO A 177 19.65 20.18 -6.76
N THR A 178 18.37 20.47 -6.91
CA THR A 178 17.90 21.61 -7.73
C THR A 178 17.93 22.94 -7.00
N LYS A 179 17.94 22.94 -5.66
CA LYS A 179 17.86 24.12 -4.77
C LYS A 179 16.64 25.01 -5.02
N LYS A 180 15.57 24.48 -5.65
CA LYS A 180 14.37 25.24 -6.04
C LYS A 180 13.16 24.96 -5.16
N TYR A 181 13.19 23.90 -4.38
CA TYR A 181 12.04 23.44 -3.58
C TYR A 181 12.33 23.64 -2.10
N LYS A 182 11.29 24.11 -1.39
CA LYS A 182 11.33 24.28 0.05
C LYS A 182 10.35 23.31 0.69
N PHE A 183 10.84 22.42 1.53
CA PHE A 183 9.98 21.58 2.36
C PHE A 183 9.43 22.43 3.51
N ILE A 184 8.11 22.43 3.69
CA ILE A 184 7.39 23.17 4.72
C ILE A 184 6.63 22.20 5.62
N GLY A 185 6.26 22.66 6.83
CA GLY A 185 5.65 21.83 7.85
C GLY A 185 6.67 21.02 8.65
N GLU A 186 6.18 20.07 9.44
CA GLU A 186 7.03 19.17 10.21
C GLU A 186 7.82 18.23 9.29
N GLN A 187 9.03 17.89 9.74
CA GLN A 187 9.92 16.99 9.01
C GLN A 187 10.12 15.68 9.78
N PRO A 188 10.18 14.53 9.09
CA PRO A 188 10.16 14.35 7.63
C PRO A 188 8.77 14.52 7.00
N PHE A 189 7.69 14.58 7.77
CA PHE A 189 6.32 14.77 7.29
C PHE A 189 5.40 15.20 8.44
N GLU A 190 4.28 15.81 8.09
CA GLU A 190 3.16 16.03 9.01
C GLU A 190 2.48 14.69 9.34
N VAL A 191 2.29 14.42 10.63
CA VAL A 191 1.71 13.16 11.12
C VAL A 191 0.19 13.17 11.00
N THR A 192 -0.36 12.21 10.27
CA THR A 192 -1.81 12.06 10.06
C THR A 192 -2.38 10.73 10.55
N ASN A 193 -1.52 9.77 10.93
CA ASN A 193 -1.92 8.40 11.29
C ASN A 193 -2.78 7.70 10.20
N TRP A 194 -2.74 8.21 8.95
CA TRP A 194 -3.63 7.82 7.85
C TRP A 194 -5.13 7.97 8.18
N ASP A 195 -5.44 8.78 9.19
CA ASP A 195 -6.79 9.08 9.64
C ASP A 195 -7.34 10.30 8.89
N PRO A 196 -8.53 10.23 8.26
CA PRO A 196 -9.09 11.34 7.49
C PRO A 196 -9.39 12.58 8.34
N ALA A 197 -9.86 12.42 9.59
CA ALA A 197 -10.20 13.55 10.45
C ALA A 197 -8.94 14.27 10.93
N LEU A 198 -7.90 13.50 11.32
CA LEU A 198 -6.60 14.07 11.66
C LEU A 198 -5.94 14.73 10.45
N THR A 199 -6.02 14.11 9.25
CA THR A 199 -5.53 14.68 8.01
C THR A 199 -6.18 16.04 7.72
N GLN A 200 -7.49 16.15 7.91
CA GLN A 200 -8.22 17.43 7.75
C GLN A 200 -7.70 18.48 8.74
N LYS A 201 -7.56 18.13 10.01
CA LYS A 201 -7.06 19.03 11.05
C LYS A 201 -5.65 19.53 10.73
N VAL A 202 -4.75 18.62 10.38
CA VAL A 202 -3.34 18.93 10.06
C VAL A 202 -3.25 19.82 8.83
N LEU A 203 -3.98 19.48 7.75
CA LEU A 203 -3.94 20.26 6.52
C LEU A 203 -4.56 21.65 6.72
N SER A 204 -5.65 21.78 7.48
CA SER A 204 -6.24 23.09 7.82
C SER A 204 -5.24 23.96 8.59
N ALA A 205 -4.52 23.40 9.55
CA ALA A 205 -3.48 24.11 10.29
C ALA A 205 -2.30 24.51 9.37
N ALA A 206 -1.88 23.64 8.46
CA ALA A 206 -0.83 23.93 7.49
C ALA A 206 -1.24 25.06 6.53
N ILE A 207 -2.49 25.07 6.07
CA ILE A 207 -3.06 26.14 5.24
C ILE A 207 -3.03 27.48 5.98
N ALA A 208 -3.43 27.51 7.24
CA ALA A 208 -3.42 28.73 8.05
C ALA A 208 -2.00 29.25 8.30
N LYS A 209 -1.04 28.37 8.53
CA LYS A 209 0.36 28.71 8.86
C LYS A 209 1.18 29.14 7.63
N ASN A 210 0.88 28.58 6.46
CA ASN A 210 1.67 28.80 5.26
C ASN A 210 0.85 29.54 4.19
N SER A 211 1.28 30.74 3.81
CA SER A 211 0.62 31.55 2.78
C SER A 211 0.59 30.86 1.40
N LYS A 212 1.55 29.98 1.13
CA LYS A 212 1.68 29.28 -0.15
C LYS A 212 2.09 27.82 0.04
N ILE A 213 1.31 26.92 -0.56
CA ILE A 213 1.60 25.49 -0.69
C ILE A 213 1.47 25.19 -2.19
N ASP A 214 2.56 24.80 -2.86
CA ASP A 214 2.57 24.56 -4.31
C ASP A 214 2.25 23.11 -4.65
N VAL A 215 2.66 22.19 -3.79
CA VAL A 215 2.38 20.77 -3.92
C VAL A 215 2.21 20.10 -2.56
N ILE A 216 1.23 19.20 -2.48
CA ILE A 216 1.07 18.26 -1.37
C ILE A 216 1.57 16.91 -1.83
N VAL A 217 2.32 16.23 -0.96
CA VAL A 217 2.70 14.82 -1.10
C VAL A 217 2.08 14.05 0.04
N SER A 218 1.48 12.90 -0.26
CA SER A 218 0.94 12.01 0.77
C SER A 218 0.99 10.57 0.33
N ASP A 219 1.36 9.68 1.22
CA ASP A 219 1.32 8.24 1.01
C ASP A 219 -0.10 7.65 1.05
N PHE A 220 -1.10 8.44 1.48
CA PHE A 220 -2.49 8.01 1.52
C PHE A 220 -3.45 9.09 0.96
N GLY A 221 -3.57 9.12 -0.38
CA GLY A 221 -4.38 10.08 -1.11
C GLY A 221 -5.86 10.18 -0.71
N PRO A 222 -6.57 9.07 -0.47
CA PRO A 222 -7.98 9.11 -0.06
C PRO A 222 -8.27 9.98 1.17
N SER A 223 -7.38 10.01 2.17
CA SER A 223 -7.57 10.81 3.39
C SER A 223 -7.58 12.32 3.15
N LEU A 224 -7.02 12.79 2.03
CA LEU A 224 -6.91 14.21 1.72
C LEU A 224 -8.23 14.81 1.21
N VAL A 225 -9.13 13.98 0.66
CA VAL A 225 -10.32 14.46 -0.08
C VAL A 225 -11.23 15.34 0.78
N GLY A 226 -11.39 15.02 2.06
CA GLY A 226 -12.15 15.86 3.01
C GLY A 226 -11.48 17.20 3.35
N ALA A 227 -10.16 17.28 3.21
CA ALA A 227 -9.37 18.44 3.59
C ALA A 227 -9.08 19.41 2.42
N LEU A 228 -8.98 18.90 1.19
CA LEU A 228 -8.68 19.72 0.01
C LEU A 228 -9.63 20.91 -0.21
N PRO A 229 -10.96 20.83 0.10
CA PRO A 229 -11.85 21.98 0.01
C PRO A 229 -11.48 23.18 0.87
N GLU A 230 -10.66 23.01 1.93
CA GLU A 230 -10.21 24.11 2.79
C GLU A 230 -9.39 25.15 2.01
N PHE A 231 -8.70 24.73 0.95
CA PHE A 231 -8.02 25.68 0.05
C PHE A 231 -9.03 26.65 -0.59
N THR A 232 -10.08 26.13 -1.20
CA THR A 232 -11.09 26.96 -1.87
C THR A 232 -11.91 27.80 -0.90
N LYS A 233 -12.18 27.28 0.30
CA LYS A 233 -12.85 28.04 1.38
C LYS A 233 -11.99 29.22 1.84
N SER A 234 -10.67 29.09 1.84
CA SER A 234 -9.73 30.17 2.17
C SER A 234 -9.39 31.08 0.98
N GLY A 235 -10.11 30.97 -0.14
CA GLY A 235 -9.84 31.74 -1.35
C GLY A 235 -8.58 31.33 -2.11
N ARG A 236 -8.03 30.15 -1.84
CA ARG A 236 -6.78 29.65 -2.40
C ARG A 236 -7.04 28.53 -3.41
N PRO A 237 -6.25 28.42 -4.48
CA PRO A 237 -6.37 27.28 -5.40
C PRO A 237 -5.89 25.99 -4.74
N ILE A 238 -6.52 24.87 -5.09
CA ILE A 238 -6.04 23.55 -4.70
C ILE A 238 -4.67 23.33 -5.38
N PRO A 239 -3.61 22.95 -4.62
CA PRO A 239 -2.27 22.75 -5.18
C PRO A 239 -2.17 21.46 -5.99
N ALA A 240 -1.02 21.26 -6.62
CA ALA A 240 -0.67 19.97 -7.20
C ALA A 240 -0.59 18.88 -6.11
N LEU A 241 -0.93 17.65 -6.47
CA LEU A 241 -0.97 16.52 -5.55
C LEU A 241 -0.22 15.31 -6.14
N ALA A 242 0.77 14.82 -5.41
CA ALA A 242 1.49 13.58 -5.69
C ALA A 242 1.25 12.59 -4.55
N THR A 243 0.63 11.43 -4.84
CA THR A 243 0.12 10.55 -3.77
C THR A 243 -0.07 9.11 -4.25
N SER A 244 -0.69 8.27 -3.40
CA SER A 244 -1.24 6.96 -3.78
C SER A 244 -2.66 7.10 -4.36
N ASP A 245 -3.10 6.10 -5.14
CA ASP A 245 -4.43 6.12 -5.76
C ASP A 245 -5.58 5.85 -4.79
N GLY A 246 -6.78 6.19 -5.23
CA GLY A 246 -8.04 5.87 -4.59
C GLY A 246 -9.20 6.41 -5.40
N ASN A 247 -10.29 5.63 -5.50
CA ASN A 247 -11.44 6.01 -6.33
C ASN A 247 -12.05 7.36 -5.91
N VAL A 248 -12.16 7.61 -4.60
CA VAL A 248 -12.68 8.89 -4.07
C VAL A 248 -11.85 10.07 -4.54
N LEU A 249 -10.53 9.93 -4.57
CA LEU A 249 -9.60 10.98 -4.98
C LEU A 249 -9.72 11.28 -6.48
N GLY A 250 -9.73 10.24 -7.32
CA GLY A 250 -9.91 10.41 -8.76
C GLY A 250 -11.26 11.04 -9.11
N CYS A 251 -12.34 10.66 -8.40
CA CYS A 251 -13.66 11.26 -8.56
C CYS A 251 -13.71 12.72 -8.09
N PHE A 252 -13.04 13.04 -6.99
CA PHE A 252 -12.91 14.42 -6.51
C PHE A 252 -12.12 15.27 -7.51
N TRP A 253 -10.99 14.78 -8.01
CA TRP A 253 -10.20 15.48 -9.02
C TRP A 253 -11.04 15.78 -10.28
N LYS A 254 -11.78 14.81 -10.80
CA LYS A 254 -12.65 15.02 -11.98
C LYS A 254 -13.72 16.10 -11.78
N LYS A 255 -14.19 16.30 -10.57
CA LYS A 255 -15.16 17.37 -10.25
C LYS A 255 -14.49 18.73 -10.13
N GLN A 256 -13.21 18.79 -9.78
CA GLN A 256 -12.54 20.02 -9.36
C GLN A 256 -11.56 20.59 -10.40
N TYR A 257 -10.89 19.75 -11.20
CA TYR A 257 -9.72 20.16 -12.00
C TYR A 257 -10.00 21.30 -12.99
N LYS A 258 -11.19 21.39 -13.57
CA LYS A 258 -11.56 22.47 -14.51
C LYS A 258 -11.61 23.84 -13.84
N LYS A 259 -12.04 23.88 -12.57
CA LYS A 259 -12.14 25.12 -11.76
C LYS A 259 -10.83 25.42 -11.03
N ASN A 260 -9.93 24.45 -10.93
CA ASN A 260 -8.66 24.54 -10.22
C ASN A 260 -7.51 24.08 -11.14
N PRO A 261 -7.00 24.94 -12.05
CA PRO A 261 -5.95 24.55 -13.02
C PRO A 261 -4.63 24.09 -12.37
N THR A 262 -4.37 24.52 -11.13
CA THR A 262 -3.21 24.12 -10.33
C THR A 262 -3.36 22.71 -9.76
N PHE A 263 -4.58 22.19 -9.63
CA PHE A 263 -4.87 20.86 -9.11
C PHE A 263 -4.52 19.78 -10.14
N LYS A 264 -3.22 19.57 -10.30
CA LYS A 264 -2.67 18.44 -11.05
C LYS A 264 -2.54 17.25 -10.13
N LEU A 265 -2.81 16.05 -10.63
CA LEU A 265 -2.79 14.82 -9.84
C LEU A 265 -1.85 13.80 -10.47
N PHE A 266 -1.00 13.22 -9.63
CA PHE A 266 -0.17 12.07 -9.95
C PHE A 266 -0.27 11.02 -8.84
N THR A 267 -0.51 9.78 -9.23
CA THR A 267 -0.63 8.69 -8.27
C THR A 267 0.33 7.54 -8.59
N VAL A 268 0.84 6.94 -7.52
CA VAL A 268 1.43 5.60 -7.55
C VAL A 268 0.40 4.61 -7.03
N SER A 269 0.55 3.33 -7.37
CA SER A 269 -0.29 2.27 -6.82
C SER A 269 -0.17 2.23 -5.30
N THR A 270 -1.30 1.98 -4.62
CA THR A 270 -1.34 1.71 -3.17
C THR A 270 -0.68 0.39 -2.78
N GLN A 271 -0.29 -0.42 -3.77
CA GLN A 271 0.48 -1.66 -3.58
C GLN A 271 -0.23 -2.74 -2.72
N ASN A 272 -1.55 -2.80 -2.71
CA ASN A 272 -2.29 -3.88 -2.03
C ASN A 272 -1.80 -5.29 -2.46
N ASP A 273 -1.33 -5.42 -3.70
CA ASP A 273 -0.94 -6.71 -4.30
C ASP A 273 0.42 -7.24 -3.83
N HIS A 274 1.20 -6.47 -3.06
CA HIS A 274 2.44 -7.03 -2.50
C HIS A 274 2.16 -8.15 -1.48
N ALA A 275 0.98 -8.18 -0.85
CA ALA A 275 0.53 -9.31 -0.07
C ALA A 275 0.41 -10.60 -0.91
N ARG A 276 0.04 -10.49 -2.21
CA ARG A 276 0.03 -11.65 -3.13
C ARG A 276 1.42 -12.24 -3.30
N LEU A 277 2.43 -11.39 -3.50
CA LEU A 277 3.82 -11.84 -3.61
C LEU A 277 4.30 -12.53 -2.33
N ALA A 278 3.93 -12.01 -1.16
CA ALA A 278 4.23 -12.63 0.12
C ALA A 278 3.57 -14.02 0.26
N ILE A 279 2.32 -14.15 -0.15
CA ILE A 279 1.61 -15.46 -0.20
C ILE A 279 2.32 -16.43 -1.14
N GLN A 280 2.68 -16.00 -2.35
CA GLN A 280 3.38 -16.86 -3.32
C GLN A 280 4.69 -17.40 -2.76
N TRP A 281 5.48 -16.55 -2.10
CA TRP A 281 6.74 -16.95 -1.45
C TRP A 281 6.50 -17.92 -0.30
N ALA A 282 5.56 -17.62 0.59
CA ALA A 282 5.25 -18.46 1.74
C ALA A 282 4.77 -19.85 1.29
N VAL A 283 3.85 -19.89 0.33
CA VAL A 283 3.32 -21.14 -0.22
C VAL A 283 4.41 -21.92 -0.96
N ALA A 284 5.22 -21.26 -1.80
CA ALA A 284 6.30 -21.93 -2.53
C ALA A 284 7.29 -22.61 -1.58
N LEU A 285 7.72 -21.92 -0.53
CA LEU A 285 8.66 -22.46 0.46
C LEU A 285 8.05 -23.62 1.25
N ALA A 286 6.79 -23.50 1.69
CA ALA A 286 6.17 -24.50 2.55
C ALA A 286 5.65 -25.73 1.78
N SER A 287 5.18 -25.56 0.55
CA SER A 287 4.60 -26.62 -0.26
C SER A 287 5.58 -27.29 -1.24
N GLY A 288 6.79 -26.75 -1.39
CA GLY A 288 7.77 -27.23 -2.36
C GLY A 288 7.49 -26.77 -3.80
N GLY A 289 6.92 -25.58 -3.96
CA GLY A 289 6.70 -24.95 -5.25
C GLY A 289 7.93 -24.16 -5.76
N LYS A 290 7.83 -23.65 -7.00
CA LYS A 290 8.87 -22.77 -7.57
C LYS A 290 8.80 -21.40 -6.89
N LYS A 291 9.93 -20.93 -6.32
CA LYS A 291 10.03 -19.62 -5.72
C LYS A 291 9.77 -18.51 -6.77
N PRO A 292 9.05 -17.44 -6.43
CA PRO A 292 8.98 -16.25 -7.29
C PRO A 292 10.37 -15.69 -7.62
N ALA A 293 10.50 -15.02 -8.75
CA ALA A 293 11.78 -14.51 -9.23
C ALA A 293 12.31 -13.32 -8.40
N SER A 294 11.46 -12.61 -7.69
CA SER A 294 11.81 -11.41 -6.93
C SER A 294 11.16 -11.42 -5.54
N THR A 295 11.87 -10.89 -4.57
CA THR A 295 11.33 -10.53 -3.24
C THR A 295 10.89 -9.08 -3.17
N HIS A 296 11.07 -8.34 -4.26
CA HIS A 296 10.86 -6.92 -4.38
C HIS A 296 9.56 -6.62 -5.12
N PHE A 297 8.63 -5.90 -4.49
CA PHE A 297 7.39 -5.45 -5.10
C PHE A 297 7.54 -3.98 -5.53
N PRO A 298 7.55 -3.68 -6.85
CA PRO A 298 7.91 -2.36 -7.34
C PRO A 298 6.86 -1.30 -7.00
N SER A 299 7.30 -0.03 -6.86
CA SER A 299 6.42 1.13 -6.83
C SER A 299 5.93 1.43 -8.25
N LEU A 300 4.71 1.02 -8.56
CA LEU A 300 4.10 1.20 -9.88
C LEU A 300 3.46 2.57 -10.01
N LEU A 301 3.76 3.26 -11.11
CA LEU A 301 3.04 4.48 -11.50
C LEU A 301 1.61 4.09 -11.89
N PHE A 302 0.62 4.90 -11.48
CA PHE A 302 -0.77 4.56 -11.78
C PHE A 302 -1.47 5.63 -12.63
N GLU A 303 -1.50 6.88 -12.21
CA GLU A 303 -2.19 7.96 -12.94
C GLU A 303 -1.31 9.21 -13.03
N ASP A 304 -1.44 9.92 -14.15
CA ASP A 304 -0.87 11.26 -14.32
C ASP A 304 -1.86 12.14 -15.10
N SER A 305 -2.37 13.17 -14.44
CA SER A 305 -3.33 14.10 -15.03
C SER A 305 -2.74 14.98 -16.12
N VAL A 306 -1.41 15.08 -16.21
CA VAL A 306 -0.72 15.93 -17.17
C VAL A 306 -0.40 15.19 -18.46
N THR A 307 0.17 13.99 -18.33
CA THR A 307 0.57 13.19 -19.49
C THR A 307 -0.47 12.15 -19.90
N GLY A 308 -1.35 11.77 -18.99
CA GLY A 308 -2.29 10.65 -19.15
C GLY A 308 -1.62 9.28 -19.18
N LYS A 309 -0.35 9.18 -18.75
CA LYS A 309 0.45 7.93 -18.77
C LYS A 309 0.97 7.60 -17.35
N PRO A 310 0.92 6.32 -16.89
CA PRO A 310 0.39 5.17 -17.64
C PRO A 310 -1.12 5.20 -17.85
N ASN A 311 -1.87 5.93 -17.00
CA ASN A 311 -3.31 6.10 -17.12
C ASN A 311 -3.70 7.57 -16.92
N LYS A 312 -4.81 7.97 -17.58
CA LYS A 312 -5.55 9.17 -17.21
C LYS A 312 -6.19 8.95 -15.84
N VAL A 313 -6.43 10.04 -15.08
CA VAL A 313 -7.13 9.96 -13.80
C VAL A 313 -8.49 9.26 -13.96
N GLN A 314 -8.70 8.23 -13.16
CA GLN A 314 -9.88 7.37 -13.22
C GLN A 314 -10.88 7.76 -12.12
N CYS A 315 -12.16 7.50 -12.39
CA CYS A 315 -13.25 7.61 -11.42
C CYS A 315 -14.33 6.61 -11.79
N ARG A 316 -14.72 5.78 -10.85
CA ARG A 316 -15.83 4.86 -10.93
C ARG A 316 -16.96 5.37 -10.02
N ALA A 317 -17.73 6.34 -10.52
CA ALA A 317 -18.75 7.06 -9.74
C ALA A 317 -19.86 6.16 -9.16
N ASN A 318 -20.08 5.01 -9.76
CA ASN A 318 -21.05 3.99 -9.32
C ASN A 318 -20.51 3.01 -8.27
N LEU A 319 -19.24 3.18 -7.85
CA LEU A 319 -18.60 2.32 -6.87
C LEU A 319 -18.19 3.13 -5.62
N PRO A 320 -18.01 2.47 -4.46
CA PRO A 320 -17.53 3.13 -3.25
C PRO A 320 -16.24 3.92 -3.47
N GLY A 321 -16.08 4.99 -2.69
CA GLY A 321 -14.88 5.81 -2.72
C GLY A 321 -13.64 5.08 -2.25
N ASP A 322 -13.80 4.19 -1.28
CA ASP A 322 -12.72 3.51 -0.56
C ASP A 322 -12.24 2.23 -1.25
N ILE A 323 -12.23 2.22 -2.58
CA ILE A 323 -11.61 1.19 -3.39
C ILE A 323 -10.38 1.73 -4.12
N TYR A 324 -9.48 0.82 -4.50
CA TYR A 324 -8.19 1.12 -5.13
C TYR A 324 -8.17 0.54 -6.54
N LEU A 325 -8.17 1.43 -7.55
CA LEU A 325 -8.27 1.01 -8.94
C LEU A 325 -6.95 0.45 -9.49
N SER A 326 -5.83 0.68 -8.77
CA SER A 326 -4.53 0.08 -9.06
C SER A 326 -4.40 -1.36 -8.58
N ALA A 327 -5.26 -1.82 -7.66
CA ALA A 327 -5.22 -3.18 -7.14
C ALA A 327 -5.75 -4.21 -8.16
N GLN A 328 -5.14 -5.39 -8.22
CA GLN A 328 -5.58 -6.50 -9.08
C GLN A 328 -6.91 -7.10 -8.62
N LEU A 329 -7.25 -6.98 -7.32
CA LEU A 329 -8.55 -7.42 -6.85
C LEU A 329 -9.65 -6.64 -7.56
N PRO A 330 -10.58 -7.28 -8.30
CA PRO A 330 -11.60 -6.59 -9.07
C PRO A 330 -12.39 -5.58 -8.24
N ALA A 331 -12.63 -4.39 -8.77
CA ALA A 331 -13.31 -3.29 -8.08
C ALA A 331 -14.68 -3.71 -7.50
N ALA A 332 -15.43 -4.58 -8.19
CA ALA A 332 -16.70 -5.12 -7.69
C ALA A 332 -16.53 -6.03 -6.45
N LYS A 333 -15.40 -6.74 -6.35
CA LYS A 333 -15.05 -7.52 -5.14
C LYS A 333 -14.64 -6.57 -4.00
N GLN A 334 -13.82 -5.57 -4.28
CA GLN A 334 -13.45 -4.55 -3.28
C GLN A 334 -14.67 -3.84 -2.72
N ALA A 335 -15.62 -3.44 -3.58
CA ALA A 335 -16.86 -2.75 -3.18
C ALA A 335 -17.71 -3.52 -2.18
N LYS A 336 -17.60 -4.85 -2.13
CA LYS A 336 -18.29 -5.69 -1.14
C LYS A 336 -17.62 -5.70 0.23
N LEU A 337 -16.35 -5.31 0.29
CA LEU A 337 -15.53 -5.33 1.52
C LEU A 337 -15.64 -4.01 2.30
N VAL A 338 -15.87 -2.90 1.58
CA VAL A 338 -15.79 -1.54 2.13
C VAL A 338 -17.17 -0.87 2.29
N ARG A 339 -18.22 -1.67 2.34
CA ARG A 339 -19.60 -1.22 2.56
C ARG A 339 -19.91 -1.01 4.03
#